data_5aabce12f9fad4c88c8ceb8fea3ca95e
#
_entry.id   5aabce12f9fad4c88c8ceb8fea3ca95e
#
_cell.length_a   1.000
_cell.length_b   1.000
_cell.length_c   1.000
_cell.angle_alpha   90.00
_cell.angle_beta   90.00
_cell.angle_gamma   90.00
#
_symmetry.space_group_name_H-M   'P 1'
#
loop_
_entity.id
_entity.type
_entity.pdbx_description
1 polymer ?
#
loop_
_entity_poly.entity_id
_entity_poly.type
_entity_poly.pdbx_seq_one_letter_code
_entity_poly.pdbx_strand_id
1 'polypeptide(L)'
;MSLSPELRSRIDALLARHTVVLFMKGTRAAPRCGFSAGAVRTLTAVTPDFHEVDVIVDPELREAIKVYGQWPTIPQLYVRGELVGGADILDDMANSGALHELLGLPVPDRTPPTIHIAAAAADALRSATRDAEGDALHLGIDEHFRAQFFLKPAADHDIVAHANGIAIRMDLPTAQRAQGLEIDWVETAQGAGLSLRNPNAPAAVKAMDVETLAQALDQGALQVVDVRPAAARAFAPFAGARILEAEEPALLALRKDTPLAF
;
A
#
# COMPACT_ATOMS: atom_id res chain seq x y z
N MET A 1 7.87 -31.77 -19.60
CA MET A 1 8.39 -32.60 -18.47
C MET A 1 7.17 -33.10 -17.70
N SER A 2 7.14 -34.39 -17.32
CA SER A 2 6.08 -34.92 -16.47
C SER A 2 6.46 -34.69 -15.00
N LEU A 3 5.48 -34.32 -14.18
CA LEU A 3 5.64 -34.15 -12.74
C LEU A 3 5.86 -35.52 -12.09
N SER A 4 6.92 -35.67 -11.29
CA SER A 4 7.15 -36.95 -10.56
C SER A 4 6.05 -37.18 -9.53
N PRO A 5 5.69 -38.47 -9.24
CA PRO A 5 4.68 -38.77 -8.22
C PRO A 5 5.05 -38.22 -6.84
N GLU A 6 6.31 -38.20 -6.48
CA GLU A 6 6.85 -37.72 -5.20
C GLU A 6 6.62 -36.20 -5.07
N LEU A 7 6.98 -35.43 -6.11
CA LEU A 7 6.77 -33.97 -6.12
C LEU A 7 5.30 -33.62 -6.12
N ARG A 8 4.47 -34.39 -6.87
CA ARG A 8 3.01 -34.19 -6.82
C ARG A 8 2.47 -34.42 -5.42
N SER A 9 2.82 -35.55 -4.79
CA SER A 9 2.37 -35.86 -3.43
C SER A 9 2.81 -34.81 -2.41
N ARG A 10 4.03 -34.27 -2.58
CA ARG A 10 4.54 -33.18 -1.73
C ARG A 10 3.74 -31.87 -1.89
N ILE A 11 3.39 -31.48 -3.13
CA ILE A 11 2.54 -30.31 -3.39
C ILE A 11 1.15 -30.54 -2.84
N ASP A 12 0.53 -31.70 -3.11
CA ASP A 12 -0.81 -32.04 -2.61
C ASP A 12 -0.87 -31.98 -1.08
N ALA A 13 0.13 -32.53 -0.38
CA ALA A 13 0.21 -32.49 1.07
C ALA A 13 0.36 -31.06 1.63
N LEU A 14 1.09 -30.20 0.94
CA LEU A 14 1.27 -28.81 1.31
C LEU A 14 -0.02 -28.02 1.12
N LEU A 15 -0.69 -28.18 -0.01
CA LEU A 15 -1.96 -27.52 -0.32
C LEU A 15 -3.11 -28.02 0.57
N ALA A 16 -3.10 -29.30 0.97
CA ALA A 16 -4.08 -29.83 1.92
C ALA A 16 -3.92 -29.30 3.35
N ARG A 17 -2.69 -28.90 3.72
CA ARG A 17 -2.37 -28.40 5.08
C ARG A 17 -2.73 -26.93 5.28
N HIS A 18 -2.71 -26.13 4.21
CA HIS A 18 -2.87 -24.68 4.27
C HIS A 18 -3.96 -24.22 3.30
N THR A 19 -4.91 -23.44 3.80
CA THR A 19 -6.02 -22.91 3.01
C THR A 19 -5.55 -21.95 1.92
N VAL A 20 -4.54 -21.12 2.22
CA VAL A 20 -3.99 -20.10 1.33
C VAL A 20 -2.48 -20.31 1.23
N VAL A 21 -1.98 -20.59 0.03
CA VAL A 21 -0.56 -20.85 -0.22
C VAL A 21 -0.06 -19.99 -1.37
N LEU A 22 1.01 -19.24 -1.11
CA LEU A 22 1.70 -18.42 -2.11
C LEU A 22 3.07 -19.03 -2.42
N PHE A 23 3.23 -19.61 -3.60
CA PHE A 23 4.54 -19.96 -4.14
C PHE A 23 5.19 -18.71 -4.72
N MET A 24 6.35 -18.32 -4.19
CA MET A 24 6.99 -17.05 -4.51
C MET A 24 8.50 -17.14 -4.58
N LYS A 25 9.16 -16.12 -5.10
CA LYS A 25 10.62 -16.00 -5.09
C LYS A 25 11.05 -15.18 -3.87
N GLY A 26 11.78 -15.80 -2.94
CA GLY A 26 12.14 -15.25 -1.64
C GLY A 26 11.04 -15.49 -0.61
N THR A 27 11.11 -14.74 0.49
CA THR A 27 10.16 -14.80 1.60
C THR A 27 9.29 -13.55 1.64
N ARG A 28 8.22 -13.58 2.46
CA ARG A 28 7.37 -12.41 2.72
C ARG A 28 8.18 -11.20 3.21
N ALA A 29 9.15 -11.45 4.10
CA ALA A 29 10.01 -10.41 4.66
C ALA A 29 11.09 -9.93 3.67
N ALA A 30 11.48 -10.78 2.70
CA ALA A 30 12.52 -10.48 1.72
C ALA A 30 12.17 -11.07 0.33
N PRO A 31 11.18 -10.50 -0.38
CA PRO A 31 10.85 -10.94 -1.73
C PRO A 31 12.02 -10.65 -2.69
N ARG A 32 12.33 -11.60 -3.56
CA ARG A 32 13.44 -11.50 -4.53
C ARG A 32 13.00 -11.26 -5.97
N CYS A 33 11.77 -10.77 -6.15
CA CYS A 33 11.21 -10.45 -7.47
C CYS A 33 10.08 -9.44 -7.29
N GLY A 34 9.99 -8.45 -8.18
CA GLY A 34 8.95 -7.41 -8.14
C GLY A 34 7.53 -7.99 -8.15
N PHE A 35 7.26 -9.01 -8.97
CA PHE A 35 5.97 -9.70 -9.00
C PHE A 35 5.66 -10.43 -7.68
N SER A 36 6.66 -11.07 -7.06
CA SER A 36 6.46 -11.70 -5.75
C SER A 36 6.24 -10.66 -4.64
N ALA A 37 6.94 -9.54 -4.68
CA ALA A 37 6.72 -8.43 -3.75
C ALA A 37 5.32 -7.82 -3.91
N GLY A 38 4.84 -7.64 -5.15
CA GLY A 38 3.48 -7.23 -5.45
C GLY A 38 2.45 -8.18 -4.85
N ALA A 39 2.55 -9.47 -5.17
CA ALA A 39 1.63 -10.50 -4.67
C ALA A 39 1.59 -10.58 -3.13
N VAL A 40 2.75 -10.47 -2.46
CA VAL A 40 2.82 -10.41 -0.99
C VAL A 40 2.10 -9.18 -0.45
N ARG A 41 2.36 -8.01 -1.01
CA ARG A 41 1.72 -6.75 -0.60
C ARG A 41 0.20 -6.83 -0.75
N THR A 42 -0.28 -7.23 -1.93
CA THR A 42 -1.71 -7.38 -2.23
C THR A 42 -2.37 -8.40 -1.31
N LEU A 43 -1.77 -9.58 -1.15
CA LEU A 43 -2.34 -10.62 -0.30
C LEU A 43 -2.33 -10.22 1.18
N THR A 44 -1.26 -9.58 1.67
CA THR A 44 -1.19 -9.09 3.05
C THR A 44 -2.23 -8.02 3.36
N ALA A 45 -2.58 -7.19 2.38
CA ALA A 45 -3.64 -6.18 2.53
C ALA A 45 -5.04 -6.81 2.66
N VAL A 46 -5.26 -7.98 2.06
CA VAL A 46 -6.54 -8.71 2.11
C VAL A 46 -6.58 -9.68 3.31
N THR A 47 -5.51 -10.44 3.50
CA THR A 47 -5.36 -11.38 4.63
C THR A 47 -3.89 -11.56 4.99
N PRO A 48 -3.49 -11.42 6.28
CA PRO A 48 -2.14 -11.76 6.72
C PRO A 48 -1.93 -13.27 6.88
N ASP A 49 -3.01 -14.05 6.91
CA ASP A 49 -2.97 -15.50 7.17
C ASP A 49 -2.84 -16.29 5.87
N PHE A 50 -1.61 -16.42 5.37
CA PHE A 50 -1.26 -17.29 4.25
C PHE A 50 0.10 -17.94 4.46
N HIS A 51 0.27 -19.14 3.91
CA HIS A 51 1.53 -19.86 3.90
C HIS A 51 2.36 -19.49 2.69
N GLU A 52 3.61 -19.05 2.91
CA GLU A 52 4.56 -18.74 1.84
C GLU A 52 5.50 -19.90 1.55
N VAL A 53 5.83 -20.10 0.30
CA VAL A 53 6.78 -21.12 -0.16
C VAL A 53 7.82 -20.46 -1.05
N ASP A 54 9.06 -20.35 -0.53
CA ASP A 54 10.18 -19.85 -1.33
C ASP A 54 10.68 -20.90 -2.31
N VAL A 55 10.37 -20.70 -3.58
CA VAL A 55 10.79 -21.61 -4.66
C VAL A 55 12.24 -21.40 -5.13
N ILE A 56 12.96 -20.41 -4.59
CA ILE A 56 14.39 -20.22 -4.92
C ILE A 56 15.24 -21.27 -4.23
N VAL A 57 14.88 -21.62 -3.00
CA VAL A 57 15.63 -22.61 -2.21
C VAL A 57 15.37 -24.06 -2.64
N ASP A 58 14.37 -24.27 -3.48
CA ASP A 58 13.99 -25.60 -4.01
C ASP A 58 13.72 -25.53 -5.53
N PRO A 59 14.76 -25.64 -6.36
CA PRO A 59 14.62 -25.57 -7.82
C PRO A 59 13.73 -26.66 -8.42
N GLU A 60 13.68 -27.87 -7.81
CA GLU A 60 12.82 -28.96 -8.26
C GLU A 60 11.34 -28.60 -8.03
N LEU A 61 11.00 -28.11 -6.84
CA LEU A 61 9.66 -27.64 -6.52
C LEU A 61 9.26 -26.46 -7.41
N ARG A 62 10.20 -25.57 -7.72
CA ARG A 62 9.96 -24.43 -8.62
C ARG A 62 9.50 -24.86 -10.01
N GLU A 63 10.13 -25.86 -10.61
CA GLU A 63 9.71 -26.35 -11.91
C GLU A 63 8.45 -27.25 -11.79
N ALA A 64 8.35 -28.02 -10.72
CA ALA A 64 7.21 -28.87 -10.42
C ALA A 64 5.90 -28.09 -10.30
N ILE A 65 5.88 -26.96 -9.57
CA ILE A 65 4.66 -26.19 -9.35
C ILE A 65 4.14 -25.55 -10.65
N LYS A 66 5.02 -25.20 -11.58
CA LYS A 66 4.61 -24.71 -12.90
C LYS A 66 3.88 -25.79 -13.72
N VAL A 67 4.36 -27.03 -13.64
CA VAL A 67 3.72 -28.17 -14.30
C VAL A 67 2.43 -28.55 -13.58
N TYR A 68 2.43 -28.54 -12.26
CA TYR A 68 1.27 -28.87 -11.42
C TYR A 68 0.08 -27.96 -11.70
N GLY A 69 0.30 -26.64 -11.67
CA GLY A 69 -0.73 -25.64 -11.94
C GLY A 69 -0.98 -25.37 -13.42
N GLN A 70 -0.19 -25.96 -14.33
CA GLN A 70 -0.18 -25.61 -15.75
C GLN A 70 -0.01 -24.09 -15.98
N TRP A 71 0.80 -23.47 -15.12
CA TRP A 71 1.02 -22.03 -15.08
C TRP A 71 2.52 -21.72 -15.11
N PRO A 72 3.04 -21.03 -16.14
CA PRO A 72 4.48 -20.98 -16.40
C PRO A 72 5.27 -20.03 -15.49
N THR A 73 4.61 -19.15 -14.77
CA THR A 73 5.26 -18.07 -14.02
C THR A 73 5.10 -18.21 -12.51
N ILE A 74 5.96 -17.53 -11.76
CA ILE A 74 5.91 -17.35 -10.31
C ILE A 74 5.82 -15.83 -10.04
N PRO A 75 4.97 -15.38 -9.10
CA PRO A 75 4.26 -16.14 -8.06
C PRO A 75 3.03 -16.89 -8.56
N GLN A 76 2.56 -17.86 -7.74
CA GLN A 76 1.30 -18.57 -7.90
C GLN A 76 0.56 -18.63 -6.57
N LEU A 77 -0.68 -18.15 -6.53
CA LEU A 77 -1.56 -18.28 -5.38
C LEU A 77 -2.46 -19.50 -5.54
N TYR A 78 -2.55 -20.29 -4.49
CA TYR A 78 -3.51 -21.37 -4.34
C TYR A 78 -4.43 -21.10 -3.16
N VAL A 79 -5.73 -21.30 -3.35
CA VAL A 79 -6.73 -21.22 -2.29
C VAL A 79 -7.50 -22.54 -2.25
N ARG A 80 -7.53 -23.20 -1.09
CA ARG A 80 -8.16 -24.52 -0.90
C ARG A 80 -7.71 -25.57 -1.92
N GLY A 81 -6.43 -25.53 -2.30
CA GLY A 81 -5.83 -26.46 -3.26
C GLY A 81 -6.02 -26.10 -4.73
N GLU A 82 -6.77 -25.07 -5.06
CA GLU A 82 -7.02 -24.63 -6.43
C GLU A 82 -6.14 -23.43 -6.79
N LEU A 83 -5.57 -23.44 -8.00
CA LEU A 83 -4.79 -22.32 -8.53
C LEU A 83 -5.72 -21.13 -8.79
N VAL A 84 -5.42 -20.01 -8.17
CA VAL A 84 -6.09 -18.72 -8.41
C VAL A 84 -5.42 -17.98 -9.56
N GLY A 85 -4.08 -17.83 -9.51
CA GLY A 85 -3.32 -17.14 -10.55
C GLY A 85 -2.00 -16.55 -10.08
N GLY A 86 -1.43 -15.67 -10.91
CA GLY A 86 -0.22 -14.90 -10.64
C GLY A 86 -0.50 -13.52 -10.05
N ALA A 87 0.54 -12.66 -10.00
CA ALA A 87 0.47 -11.35 -9.38
C ALA A 87 -0.63 -10.46 -9.97
N ASP A 88 -0.74 -10.42 -11.29
CA ASP A 88 -1.71 -9.55 -11.98
C ASP A 88 -3.16 -9.96 -11.65
N ILE A 89 -3.44 -11.28 -11.65
CA ILE A 89 -4.77 -11.79 -11.27
C ILE A 89 -5.09 -11.49 -9.80
N LEU A 90 -4.09 -11.59 -8.91
CA LEU A 90 -4.27 -11.23 -7.50
C LEU A 90 -4.64 -9.76 -7.35
N ASP A 91 -3.96 -8.87 -8.05
CA ASP A 91 -4.23 -7.42 -8.02
C ASP A 91 -5.64 -7.12 -8.54
N ASP A 92 -6.03 -7.72 -9.66
CA ASP A 92 -7.37 -7.59 -10.23
C ASP A 92 -8.46 -8.08 -9.28
N MET A 93 -8.27 -9.26 -8.69
CA MET A 93 -9.23 -9.85 -7.74
C MET A 93 -9.30 -9.07 -6.43
N ALA A 94 -8.20 -8.52 -5.94
CA ALA A 94 -8.21 -7.67 -4.74
C ALA A 94 -8.95 -6.37 -5.01
N ASN A 95 -8.69 -5.73 -6.15
CA ASN A 95 -9.34 -4.48 -6.56
C ASN A 95 -10.83 -4.65 -6.85
N SER A 96 -11.23 -5.78 -7.44
CA SER A 96 -12.66 -6.08 -7.68
C SER A 96 -13.43 -6.51 -6.41
N GLY A 97 -12.73 -6.95 -5.37
CA GLY A 97 -13.31 -7.58 -4.18
C GLY A 97 -13.45 -9.10 -4.30
N ALA A 98 -13.23 -9.68 -5.47
CA ALA A 98 -13.40 -11.12 -5.72
C ALA A 98 -12.44 -11.96 -4.86
N LEU A 99 -11.25 -11.45 -4.51
CA LEU A 99 -10.33 -12.14 -3.60
C LEU A 99 -10.90 -12.23 -2.17
N HIS A 100 -11.59 -11.18 -1.71
CA HIS A 100 -12.28 -11.18 -0.42
C HIS A 100 -13.40 -12.21 -0.41
N GLU A 101 -14.24 -12.23 -1.44
CA GLU A 101 -15.31 -13.22 -1.58
C GLU A 101 -14.76 -14.66 -1.60
N LEU A 102 -13.70 -14.90 -2.39
CA LEU A 102 -13.04 -16.21 -2.46
C LEU A 102 -12.51 -16.67 -1.09
N LEU A 103 -12.01 -15.74 -0.28
CA LEU A 103 -11.50 -16.05 1.06
C LEU A 103 -12.58 -16.06 2.15
N GLY A 104 -13.84 -15.70 1.82
CA GLY A 104 -14.95 -15.58 2.77
C GLY A 104 -14.79 -14.37 3.70
N LEU A 105 -14.09 -13.34 3.27
CA LEU A 105 -13.87 -12.08 4.00
C LEU A 105 -14.91 -11.02 3.58
N PRO A 106 -15.18 -10.03 4.44
CA PRO A 106 -16.02 -8.91 4.06
C PRO A 106 -15.52 -8.21 2.80
N VAL A 107 -16.40 -8.02 1.82
CA VAL A 107 -16.06 -7.29 0.60
C VAL A 107 -15.89 -5.82 0.94
N PRO A 108 -14.77 -5.19 0.55
CA PRO A 108 -14.52 -3.79 0.86
C PRO A 108 -15.47 -2.86 0.11
N ASP A 109 -15.78 -1.71 0.72
CA ASP A 109 -16.52 -0.65 0.05
C ASP A 109 -15.70 -0.10 -1.13
N ARG A 110 -16.35 -0.07 -2.30
CA ARG A 110 -15.78 0.40 -3.56
C ARG A 110 -16.44 1.70 -4.05
N THR A 111 -17.14 2.40 -3.15
CA THR A 111 -17.72 3.70 -3.47
C THR A 111 -16.62 4.66 -3.91
N PRO A 112 -16.76 5.32 -5.08
CA PRO A 112 -15.78 6.31 -5.52
C PRO A 112 -15.60 7.42 -4.49
N PRO A 113 -14.36 7.82 -4.16
CA PRO A 113 -14.13 8.92 -3.23
C PRO A 113 -14.57 10.27 -3.81
N THR A 114 -14.96 11.18 -2.94
CA THR A 114 -15.14 12.58 -3.33
C THR A 114 -13.76 13.23 -3.50
N ILE A 115 -13.51 13.78 -4.69
CA ILE A 115 -12.27 14.52 -5.03
C ILE A 115 -12.67 15.91 -5.47
N HIS A 116 -11.90 16.91 -5.06
CA HIS A 116 -12.09 18.31 -5.45
C HIS A 116 -10.96 18.73 -6.38
N ILE A 117 -11.29 19.20 -7.59
CA ILE A 117 -10.31 19.66 -8.57
C ILE A 117 -10.61 21.12 -8.89
N ALA A 118 -9.65 22.01 -8.67
CA ALA A 118 -9.76 23.40 -9.09
C ALA A 118 -9.80 23.52 -10.63
N ALA A 119 -10.42 24.58 -11.15
CA ALA A 119 -10.59 24.75 -12.60
C ALA A 119 -9.26 24.72 -13.36
N ALA A 120 -8.25 25.45 -12.87
CA ALA A 120 -6.92 25.47 -13.50
C ALA A 120 -6.23 24.09 -13.49
N ALA A 121 -6.38 23.31 -12.40
CA ALA A 121 -5.88 21.94 -12.32
C ALA A 121 -6.61 21.01 -13.32
N ALA A 122 -7.94 21.17 -13.46
CA ALA A 122 -8.71 20.39 -14.43
C ALA A 122 -8.29 20.71 -15.88
N ASP A 123 -7.99 21.97 -16.21
CA ASP A 123 -7.48 22.37 -17.51
C ASP A 123 -6.10 21.77 -17.80
N ALA A 124 -5.21 21.78 -16.81
CA ALA A 124 -3.88 21.16 -16.90
C ALA A 124 -4.00 19.65 -17.11
N LEU A 125 -4.84 18.96 -16.35
CA LEU A 125 -5.07 17.52 -16.50
C LEU A 125 -5.67 17.16 -17.86
N ARG A 126 -6.67 17.91 -18.35
CA ARG A 126 -7.22 17.74 -19.71
C ARG A 126 -6.16 17.91 -20.79
N SER A 127 -5.28 18.89 -20.62
CA SER A 127 -4.19 19.12 -21.56
C SER A 127 -3.18 17.98 -21.56
N ALA A 128 -2.81 17.48 -20.37
CA ALA A 128 -1.87 16.37 -20.22
C ALA A 128 -2.41 15.03 -20.76
N THR A 129 -3.73 14.86 -20.79
CA THR A 129 -4.38 13.62 -21.25
C THR A 129 -4.87 13.71 -22.69
N ARG A 130 -4.70 14.84 -23.38
CA ARG A 130 -5.25 15.07 -24.72
C ARG A 130 -4.76 14.06 -25.77
N ASP A 131 -3.48 13.71 -25.71
CA ASP A 131 -2.81 12.87 -26.69
C ASP A 131 -2.62 11.41 -26.16
N ALA A 132 -3.32 11.05 -25.10
CA ALA A 132 -3.25 9.73 -24.49
C ALA A 132 -4.15 8.75 -25.25
N GLU A 133 -3.69 8.28 -26.42
CA GLU A 133 -4.43 7.32 -27.24
C GLU A 133 -4.64 5.99 -26.48
N GLY A 134 -5.91 5.71 -26.10
CA GLY A 134 -6.30 4.47 -25.44
C GLY A 134 -6.00 4.39 -23.94
N ASP A 135 -5.22 5.33 -23.39
CA ASP A 135 -4.92 5.40 -21.97
C ASP A 135 -5.89 6.33 -21.20
N ALA A 136 -6.11 6.03 -19.95
CA ALA A 136 -6.91 6.81 -19.04
C ALA A 136 -6.07 7.38 -17.90
N LEU A 137 -6.52 8.51 -17.34
CA LEU A 137 -5.88 9.13 -16.18
C LEU A 137 -6.09 8.29 -14.93
N HIS A 138 -5.00 7.88 -14.32
CA HIS A 138 -4.99 7.16 -13.06
C HIS A 138 -4.31 7.98 -11.97
N LEU A 139 -4.83 7.82 -10.74
CA LEU A 139 -4.22 8.30 -9.50
C LEU A 139 -3.74 7.11 -8.70
N GLY A 140 -2.51 7.17 -8.19
CA GLY A 140 -1.99 6.26 -7.18
C GLY A 140 -1.68 7.02 -5.90
N ILE A 141 -2.07 6.49 -4.74
CA ILE A 141 -1.71 7.00 -3.41
C ILE A 141 -1.10 5.86 -2.61
N ASP A 142 0.19 5.95 -2.33
CA ASP A 142 0.91 4.92 -1.58
C ASP A 142 0.57 4.92 -0.07
N GLU A 143 1.16 3.99 0.68
CA GLU A 143 1.00 3.86 2.13
C GLU A 143 1.51 5.07 2.93
N HIS A 144 2.39 5.88 2.32
CA HIS A 144 2.89 7.13 2.89
C HIS A 144 2.11 8.36 2.42
N PHE A 145 0.95 8.16 1.80
CA PHE A 145 0.10 9.20 1.22
C PHE A 145 0.78 10.05 0.13
N ARG A 146 1.82 9.52 -0.51
CA ARG A 146 2.41 10.16 -1.69
C ARG A 146 1.53 9.85 -2.90
N ALA A 147 1.03 10.90 -3.53
CA ALA A 147 0.13 10.80 -4.67
C ALA A 147 0.88 11.05 -5.98
N GLN A 148 0.52 10.30 -7.01
CA GLN A 148 1.05 10.48 -8.37
C GLN A 148 -0.03 10.21 -9.41
N PHE A 149 0.01 10.96 -10.51
CA PHE A 149 -0.79 10.70 -11.70
C PHE A 149 0.02 9.94 -12.74
N PHE A 150 -0.64 9.04 -13.45
CA PHE A 150 -0.05 8.32 -14.57
C PHE A 150 -1.12 7.93 -15.59
N LEU A 151 -0.68 7.59 -16.80
CA LEU A 151 -1.54 7.13 -17.88
C LEU A 151 -1.34 5.64 -18.09
N LYS A 152 -2.43 4.90 -18.16
CA LYS A 152 -2.46 3.47 -18.53
C LYS A 152 -3.83 3.11 -19.08
N PRO A 153 -3.99 1.98 -19.78
CA PRO A 153 -5.30 1.48 -20.19
C PRO A 153 -6.26 1.35 -19.02
N ALA A 154 -7.53 1.67 -19.26
CA ALA A 154 -8.59 1.49 -18.28
C ALA A 154 -8.83 0.00 -18.01
N ALA A 155 -9.05 -0.36 -16.75
CA ALA A 155 -9.46 -1.71 -16.34
C ALA A 155 -10.91 -1.71 -15.83
N ASP A 156 -11.60 -2.82 -16.02
CA ASP A 156 -13.03 -2.95 -15.63
C ASP A 156 -13.24 -2.83 -14.10
N HIS A 157 -12.21 -3.18 -13.33
CA HIS A 157 -12.22 -3.10 -11.88
C HIS A 157 -11.71 -1.77 -11.31
N ASP A 158 -11.37 -0.78 -12.16
CA ASP A 158 -11.02 0.55 -11.68
C ASP A 158 -12.18 1.21 -10.93
N ILE A 159 -11.89 1.89 -9.84
CA ILE A 159 -12.82 2.80 -9.19
C ILE A 159 -12.66 4.16 -9.87
N VAL A 160 -13.77 4.76 -10.33
CA VAL A 160 -13.73 5.99 -11.12
C VAL A 160 -14.40 7.13 -10.35
N ALA A 161 -13.61 8.11 -9.94
CA ALA A 161 -14.10 9.36 -9.38
C ALA A 161 -14.24 10.42 -10.48
N HIS A 162 -15.29 11.21 -10.42
CA HIS A 162 -15.55 12.31 -11.35
C HIS A 162 -15.53 13.64 -10.61
N ALA A 163 -14.68 14.57 -11.04
CA ALA A 163 -14.60 15.91 -10.47
C ALA A 163 -14.24 16.92 -11.55
N ASN A 164 -14.96 18.01 -11.62
CA ASN A 164 -14.79 19.14 -12.57
C ASN A 164 -14.57 18.68 -14.04
N GLY A 165 -15.35 17.67 -14.47
CA GLY A 165 -15.29 17.11 -15.84
C GLY A 165 -14.08 16.21 -16.12
N ILE A 166 -13.31 15.85 -15.10
CA ILE A 166 -12.22 14.89 -15.17
C ILE A 166 -12.68 13.55 -14.57
N ALA A 167 -12.41 12.45 -15.27
CA ALA A 167 -12.55 11.11 -14.74
C ALA A 167 -11.16 10.63 -14.28
N ILE A 168 -11.04 10.29 -13.00
CA ILE A 168 -9.81 9.76 -12.39
C ILE A 168 -10.06 8.33 -11.98
N ARG A 169 -9.25 7.43 -12.50
CA ARG A 169 -9.30 6.01 -12.19
C ARG A 169 -8.28 5.67 -11.10
N MET A 170 -8.59 4.68 -10.28
CA MET A 170 -7.73 4.27 -9.18
C MET A 170 -8.01 2.85 -8.72
N ASP A 171 -7.05 2.26 -8.05
CA ASP A 171 -7.22 1.01 -7.33
C ASP A 171 -7.96 1.22 -5.99
N LEU A 172 -8.39 0.13 -5.37
CA LEU A 172 -9.11 0.15 -4.11
C LEU A 172 -8.30 0.80 -2.96
N PRO A 173 -7.00 0.48 -2.75
CA PRO A 173 -6.20 1.15 -1.72
C PRO A 173 -6.10 2.67 -1.91
N THR A 174 -5.97 3.12 -3.15
CA THR A 174 -5.97 4.56 -3.48
C THR A 174 -7.33 5.20 -3.21
N ALA A 175 -8.43 4.54 -3.61
CA ALA A 175 -9.78 5.07 -3.38
C ALA A 175 -10.06 5.28 -1.88
N GLN A 176 -9.66 4.33 -1.04
CA GLN A 176 -9.80 4.43 0.41
C GLN A 176 -8.99 5.59 1.02
N ARG A 177 -7.87 5.97 0.40
CA ARG A 177 -7.02 7.08 0.86
C ARG A 177 -7.40 8.44 0.24
N ALA A 178 -8.14 8.45 -0.86
CA ALA A 178 -8.42 9.65 -1.66
C ALA A 178 -9.64 10.45 -1.22
N GLN A 179 -10.38 10.03 -0.19
CA GLN A 179 -11.59 10.74 0.23
C GLN A 179 -11.29 12.18 0.65
N GLY A 180 -11.92 13.15 0.01
CA GLY A 180 -11.71 14.57 0.27
C GLY A 180 -10.41 15.16 -0.30
N LEU A 181 -9.72 14.41 -1.20
CA LEU A 181 -8.50 14.90 -1.85
C LEU A 181 -8.78 16.18 -2.62
N GLU A 182 -7.96 17.21 -2.41
CA GLU A 182 -8.01 18.47 -3.13
C GLU A 182 -6.82 18.57 -4.09
N ILE A 183 -7.11 18.97 -5.32
CA ILE A 183 -6.14 19.09 -6.41
C ILE A 183 -6.21 20.51 -6.96
N ASP A 184 -5.14 21.26 -6.74
CA ASP A 184 -4.98 22.65 -7.18
C ASP A 184 -3.84 22.77 -8.19
N TRP A 185 -3.86 23.86 -8.95
CA TRP A 185 -2.75 24.30 -9.78
C TRP A 185 -2.09 25.48 -9.12
N VAL A 186 -0.81 25.36 -8.80
CA VAL A 186 -0.06 26.39 -8.11
C VAL A 186 1.16 26.82 -8.91
N GLU A 187 1.44 28.12 -8.87
CA GLU A 187 2.68 28.70 -9.39
C GLU A 187 3.64 28.93 -8.23
N THR A 188 4.84 28.38 -8.33
CA THR A 188 5.91 28.52 -7.35
C THR A 188 7.16 29.10 -8.00
N ALA A 189 8.13 29.51 -7.21
CA ALA A 189 9.44 29.95 -7.73
C ALA A 189 10.18 28.86 -8.53
N GLN A 190 9.80 27.59 -8.36
CA GLN A 190 10.36 26.42 -9.07
C GLN A 190 9.55 26.04 -10.33
N GLY A 191 8.45 26.72 -10.60
CA GLY A 191 7.55 26.46 -11.73
C GLY A 191 6.10 26.24 -11.32
N ALA A 192 5.25 26.10 -12.32
CA ALA A 192 3.84 25.78 -12.12
C ALA A 192 3.62 24.26 -12.08
N GLY A 193 2.70 23.80 -11.26
CA GLY A 193 2.42 22.39 -11.12
C GLY A 193 1.17 22.07 -10.31
N LEU A 194 0.80 20.78 -10.28
CA LEU A 194 -0.28 20.28 -9.45
C LEU A 194 0.15 20.25 -7.98
N SER A 195 -0.71 20.76 -7.12
CA SER A 195 -0.62 20.66 -5.66
C SER A 195 -1.74 19.72 -5.18
N LEU A 196 -1.39 18.72 -4.39
CA LEU A 196 -2.35 17.76 -3.85
C LEU A 196 -2.37 17.88 -2.32
N ARG A 197 -3.56 18.14 -1.77
CA ARG A 197 -3.79 18.17 -0.33
C ARG A 197 -4.74 17.03 0.03
N ASN A 198 -4.22 16.05 0.75
CA ASN A 198 -5.00 14.91 1.21
C ASN A 198 -5.33 15.06 2.71
N PRO A 199 -6.61 15.24 3.09
CA PRO A 199 -7.00 15.41 4.49
C PRO A 199 -6.79 14.14 5.33
N ASN A 200 -6.62 12.97 4.68
CA ASN A 200 -6.39 11.70 5.37
C ASN A 200 -4.89 11.44 5.61
N ALA A 201 -4.01 12.23 4.98
CA ALA A 201 -2.58 12.10 5.22
C ALA A 201 -2.25 12.41 6.69
N PRO A 202 -1.32 11.67 7.31
CA PRO A 202 -0.79 12.04 8.61
C PRO A 202 -0.27 13.49 8.57
N ALA A 203 -0.41 14.19 9.67
CA ALA A 203 0.15 15.53 9.79
C ALA A 203 1.65 15.49 9.49
N ALA A 204 2.11 16.38 8.61
CA ALA A 204 3.53 16.45 8.28
C ALA A 204 4.34 16.82 9.53
N VAL A 205 5.35 16.01 9.83
CA VAL A 205 6.33 16.35 10.86
C VAL A 205 7.15 17.53 10.35
N LYS A 206 7.10 18.64 11.08
CA LYS A 206 7.92 19.83 10.79
C LYS A 206 9.15 19.83 11.68
N ALA A 207 10.31 20.06 11.08
CA ALA A 207 11.50 20.33 11.87
C ALA A 207 11.29 21.61 12.69
N MET A 208 11.65 21.56 13.97
CA MET A 208 11.58 22.67 14.89
C MET A 208 13.01 22.99 15.35
N ASP A 209 13.38 24.26 15.36
CA ASP A 209 14.67 24.67 15.93
C ASP A 209 14.61 24.61 17.47
N VAL A 210 15.81 24.59 18.08
CA VAL A 210 15.96 24.39 19.53
C VAL A 210 15.34 25.52 20.34
N GLU A 211 15.36 26.76 19.84
CA GLU A 211 14.83 27.91 20.56
C GLU A 211 13.30 27.87 20.57
N THR A 212 12.69 27.56 19.44
CA THR A 212 11.24 27.35 19.32
C THR A 212 10.77 26.17 20.19
N LEU A 213 11.52 25.08 20.22
CA LEU A 213 11.23 23.94 21.08
C LEU A 213 11.27 24.33 22.57
N ALA A 214 12.31 25.04 22.99
CA ALA A 214 12.45 25.49 24.39
C ALA A 214 11.29 26.40 24.81
N GLN A 215 10.93 27.38 23.97
CA GLN A 215 9.79 28.27 24.25
C GLN A 215 8.46 27.54 24.35
N ALA A 216 8.22 26.56 23.46
CA ALA A 216 7.00 25.78 23.45
C ALA A 216 6.90 24.85 24.69
N LEU A 217 8.03 24.33 25.17
CA LEU A 217 8.10 23.54 26.41
C LEU A 217 7.84 24.40 27.64
N ASP A 218 8.45 25.58 27.74
CA ASP A 218 8.25 26.52 28.86
C ASP A 218 6.78 26.97 28.96
N GLN A 219 6.09 27.04 27.84
CA GLN A 219 4.68 27.39 27.77
C GLN A 219 3.74 26.18 27.96
N GLY A 220 4.27 24.97 28.04
CA GLY A 220 3.46 23.74 28.09
C GLY A 220 2.64 23.50 26.81
N ALA A 221 3.06 24.08 25.68
CA ALA A 221 2.34 24.05 24.42
C ALA A 221 2.51 22.74 23.65
N LEU A 222 3.50 21.93 23.98
CA LEU A 222 3.73 20.61 23.38
C LEU A 222 4.32 19.61 24.38
N GLN A 223 4.28 18.33 24.01
CA GLN A 223 4.93 17.25 24.75
C GLN A 223 6.08 16.69 23.91
N VAL A 224 7.22 16.40 24.52
CA VAL A 224 8.34 15.72 23.87
C VAL A 224 8.23 14.23 24.07
N VAL A 225 8.37 13.48 22.98
CA VAL A 225 8.47 12.02 22.96
C VAL A 225 9.88 11.64 22.50
N ASP A 226 10.66 11.01 23.38
CA ASP A 226 12.01 10.58 23.06
C ASP A 226 11.97 9.20 22.38
N VAL A 227 12.20 9.19 21.07
CA VAL A 227 12.21 7.99 20.22
C VAL A 227 13.62 7.43 20.00
N ARG A 228 14.64 8.01 20.64
CA ARG A 228 16.02 7.56 20.50
C ARG A 228 16.24 6.20 21.18
N PRO A 229 17.24 5.40 20.71
CA PRO A 229 17.61 4.16 21.40
C PRO A 229 18.00 4.37 22.86
N ALA A 230 17.74 3.39 23.70
CA ALA A 230 17.99 3.47 25.16
C ALA A 230 19.40 3.91 25.52
N ALA A 231 20.43 3.47 24.77
CA ALA A 231 21.81 3.89 24.98
C ALA A 231 22.04 5.40 24.75
N ALA A 232 21.36 5.98 23.75
CA ALA A 232 21.43 7.41 23.46
C ALA A 232 20.72 8.23 24.54
N ARG A 233 19.57 7.75 25.03
CA ARG A 233 18.84 8.37 26.14
C ARG A 233 19.63 8.34 27.44
N ALA A 234 20.32 7.23 27.71
CA ALA A 234 21.19 7.12 28.90
C ALA A 234 22.39 8.06 28.85
N PHE A 235 22.96 8.29 27.67
CA PHE A 235 24.09 9.20 27.47
C PHE A 235 23.69 10.67 27.61
N ALA A 236 22.56 11.06 27.04
CA ALA A 236 22.06 12.43 27.04
C ALA A 236 20.55 12.43 27.29
N PRO A 237 20.12 12.31 28.57
CA PRO A 237 18.68 12.27 28.90
C PRO A 237 18.03 13.63 28.61
N PHE A 238 16.80 13.58 28.08
CA PHE A 238 15.96 14.78 27.94
C PHE A 238 14.96 14.81 29.09
N ALA A 239 15.11 15.76 29.99
CA ALA A 239 14.26 15.88 31.19
C ALA A 239 12.81 16.17 30.77
N GLY A 240 11.87 15.38 31.28
CA GLY A 240 10.44 15.54 31.03
C GLY A 240 9.95 14.95 29.70
N ALA A 241 10.81 14.34 28.87
CA ALA A 241 10.36 13.63 27.71
C ALA A 241 9.67 12.31 28.07
N ARG A 242 8.59 11.99 27.36
CA ARG A 242 7.94 10.70 27.42
C ARG A 242 8.75 9.68 26.59
N ILE A 243 8.74 8.43 26.98
CA ILE A 243 9.50 7.37 26.28
C ILE A 243 8.52 6.54 25.47
N LEU A 244 8.73 6.50 24.14
CA LEU A 244 7.81 5.82 23.22
C LEU A 244 7.56 4.37 23.61
N GLU A 245 8.60 3.57 23.83
CA GLU A 245 8.47 2.14 24.13
C GLU A 245 7.75 1.86 25.47
N ALA A 246 7.86 2.79 26.44
CA ALA A 246 7.25 2.63 27.75
C ALA A 246 5.80 3.13 27.79
N GLU A 247 5.45 4.10 26.96
CA GLU A 247 4.19 4.83 27.02
C GLU A 247 3.36 4.73 25.74
N GLU A 248 3.71 3.85 24.80
CA GLU A 248 3.04 3.70 23.51
C GLU A 248 1.51 3.66 23.60
N PRO A 249 0.88 2.84 24.49
CA PRO A 249 -0.59 2.81 24.61
C PRO A 249 -1.19 4.16 25.05
N ALA A 250 -0.51 4.88 25.93
CA ALA A 250 -0.96 6.19 26.40
C ALA A 250 -0.77 7.27 25.35
N LEU A 251 0.29 7.18 24.52
CA LEU A 251 0.55 8.08 23.41
C LEU A 251 -0.46 7.87 22.27
N LEU A 252 -0.81 6.61 21.96
CA LEU A 252 -1.84 6.28 20.98
C LEU A 252 -3.24 6.72 21.39
N ALA A 253 -3.51 6.86 22.68
CA ALA A 253 -4.78 7.36 23.21
C ALA A 253 -4.90 8.90 23.20
N LEU A 254 -3.84 9.63 22.86
CA LEU A 254 -3.90 11.09 22.74
C LEU A 254 -4.81 11.52 21.59
N ARG A 255 -5.37 12.71 21.72
CA ARG A 255 -6.14 13.32 20.64
C ARG A 255 -5.21 13.58 19.44
N LYS A 256 -5.76 13.43 18.22
CA LYS A 256 -4.99 13.63 16.96
C LYS A 256 -4.37 15.02 16.81
N ASP A 257 -4.92 15.99 17.51
CA ASP A 257 -4.49 17.41 17.50
C ASP A 257 -3.54 17.74 18.67
N THR A 258 -3.13 16.74 19.49
CA THR A 258 -2.16 16.97 20.58
C THR A 258 -0.79 17.29 20.00
N PRO A 259 -0.21 18.48 20.31
CA PRO A 259 1.11 18.84 19.80
C PRO A 259 2.20 17.97 20.41
N LEU A 260 2.95 17.26 19.58
CA LEU A 260 4.08 16.41 19.95
C LEU A 260 5.33 16.84 19.22
N ALA A 261 6.50 16.76 19.89
CA ALA A 261 7.82 16.82 19.28
C ALA A 261 8.56 15.49 19.50
N PHE A 262 9.35 15.08 18.51
CA PHE A 262 10.08 13.81 18.51
C PHE A 262 11.58 14.04 18.37
#